data_6a883812e311417edd3ce61d43587808
#
_entry.id   6a883812e311417edd3ce61d43587808
#
_cell.length_a   1.000
_cell.length_b   1.000
_cell.length_c   1.000
_cell.angle_alpha   90.00
_cell.angle_beta   90.00
_cell.angle_gamma   90.00
#
_symmetry.space_group_name_H-M   'P 1'
#
loop_
_entity.id
_entity.type
_entity.pdbx_description
1 polymer ?
#
loop_
_entity_poly.entity_id
_entity_poly.type
_entity_poly.pdbx_seq_one_letter_code
_entity_poly.pdbx_strand_id
1 'polypeptide(L)'
;MFCISIDMQKLLPGLLLLLASLFSATAAWATHNRGGEITFRHLNNLTYEITVVTYTKDQNAADRPTLPVSYNYGNPVRVDTVNRQSRTFVGNDIVRNIYITTHTFPGPGTYTISVTDPNRVGGVRNIPSSINLPFYIETKLTINPFLGPNSSPTLNFPPIDFGCVRRLFVHNPGAVDPDGDSLSFEITPSRGEFGQVLPTFYYPNVPPVLYVDGITGDFIWNTPDTAGDYNFAMVIKEWRNGANISTIIRDFQVTIAACSNRPPVITVPRDTCILAGSILQASISAIDSDNHVINLQGVGAPLAPPRGIITNGPAIFNNQTGQGAVASTFVWQTDCSHIRRDPYRMVFKAEDNGNPRLTAYE
;
A
#
# COMPACT_ATOMS: atom_id res chain seq x y z
N MET A 1 18.07 54.32 -51.44
CA MET A 1 17.88 54.33 -50.01
C MET A 1 16.41 53.92 -49.75
N PHE A 2 16.15 52.64 -49.45
CA PHE A 2 14.77 52.17 -49.20
C PHE A 2 14.51 52.28 -47.69
N CYS A 3 13.61 53.10 -47.28
CA CYS A 3 13.09 53.15 -45.90
C CYS A 3 11.95 52.17 -45.79
N ILE A 4 12.11 51.09 -45.01
CA ILE A 4 11.02 50.22 -44.62
C ILE A 4 10.40 50.80 -43.33
N SER A 5 9.21 51.38 -43.42
CA SER A 5 8.45 51.79 -42.25
C SER A 5 7.72 50.54 -41.70
N ILE A 6 8.12 50.07 -40.55
CA ILE A 6 7.40 49.00 -39.85
C ILE A 6 6.23 49.64 -39.09
N ASP A 7 5.03 49.28 -39.50
CA ASP A 7 3.78 49.73 -38.90
C ASP A 7 3.57 49.04 -37.55
N MET A 8 4.03 49.66 -36.47
CA MET A 8 3.98 49.15 -35.09
C MET A 8 2.54 48.87 -34.62
N GLN A 9 1.52 49.46 -35.20
CA GLN A 9 0.12 49.25 -34.83
C GLN A 9 -0.39 47.88 -35.29
N LYS A 10 0.22 47.25 -36.30
CA LYS A 10 -0.15 45.89 -36.78
C LYS A 10 0.59 44.78 -36.04
N LEU A 11 1.68 45.09 -35.34
CA LEU A 11 2.43 44.12 -34.54
C LEU A 11 1.89 43.95 -33.10
N LEU A 12 1.21 44.97 -32.58
CA LEU A 12 0.71 44.99 -31.20
C LEU A 12 -0.29 43.86 -30.88
N PRO A 13 -1.31 43.56 -31.74
CA PRO A 13 -2.23 42.45 -31.44
C PRO A 13 -1.58 41.07 -31.53
N GLY A 14 -0.58 40.87 -32.39
CA GLY A 14 0.20 39.63 -32.47
C GLY A 14 1.08 39.40 -31.22
N LEU A 15 1.67 40.47 -30.70
CA LEU A 15 2.50 40.45 -29.50
C LEU A 15 1.62 40.17 -28.24
N LEU A 16 0.44 40.76 -28.17
CA LEU A 16 -0.53 40.53 -27.10
C LEU A 16 -1.09 39.09 -27.10
N LEU A 17 -1.33 38.51 -28.27
CA LEU A 17 -1.72 37.10 -28.39
C LEU A 17 -0.59 36.14 -28.00
N LEU A 18 0.67 36.47 -28.34
CA LEU A 18 1.83 35.69 -27.95
C LEU A 18 2.07 35.77 -26.42
N LEU A 19 1.91 36.96 -25.83
CA LEU A 19 1.99 37.15 -24.38
C LEU A 19 0.82 36.44 -23.66
N ALA A 20 -0.39 36.48 -24.18
CA ALA A 20 -1.53 35.76 -23.59
C ALA A 20 -1.35 34.22 -23.64
N SER A 21 -0.71 33.69 -24.69
CA SER A 21 -0.38 32.25 -24.78
C SER A 21 0.73 31.82 -23.82
N LEU A 22 1.62 32.72 -23.41
CA LEU A 22 2.66 32.45 -22.40
C LEU A 22 2.10 32.43 -20.97
N PHE A 23 0.94 33.08 -20.71
CA PHE A 23 0.28 33.06 -19.41
C PHE A 23 -0.72 31.92 -19.23
N SER A 24 -1.02 31.15 -20.27
CA SER A 24 -1.81 29.91 -20.18
C SER A 24 -0.98 28.68 -19.85
N ALA A 25 0.13 28.82 -19.12
CA ALA A 25 0.77 27.70 -18.48
C ALA A 25 -0.19 27.16 -17.41
N THR A 26 -1.03 26.19 -17.81
CA THR A 26 -1.78 25.36 -16.86
C THR A 26 -0.74 24.82 -15.87
N ALA A 27 -0.87 25.16 -14.59
CA ALA A 27 -0.07 24.57 -13.55
C ALA A 27 -0.21 23.05 -13.69
N ALA A 28 0.82 22.38 -14.21
CA ALA A 28 0.87 20.94 -14.27
C ALA A 28 0.95 20.43 -12.82
N TRP A 29 -0.16 20.00 -12.29
CA TRP A 29 -0.29 19.45 -10.94
C TRP A 29 0.30 18.05 -10.94
N ALA A 30 1.60 17.94 -10.75
CA ALA A 30 2.30 16.67 -10.70
C ALA A 30 2.34 16.16 -9.24
N THR A 31 1.43 15.25 -8.90
CA THR A 31 1.45 14.52 -7.64
C THR A 31 2.46 13.41 -7.75
N HIS A 32 3.55 13.39 -7.13
CA HIS A 32 4.57 12.35 -7.23
C HIS A 32 4.18 11.16 -6.35
N ASN A 33 3.16 10.38 -6.77
CA ASN A 33 2.72 9.19 -6.05
C ASN A 33 3.80 8.10 -6.09
N ARG A 34 4.13 7.58 -4.92
CA ARG A 34 5.07 6.48 -4.70
C ARG A 34 4.36 5.14 -4.51
N GLY A 35 3.20 5.15 -3.89
CA GLY A 35 2.39 3.97 -3.63
C GLY A 35 1.07 4.34 -2.99
N GLY A 36 0.18 3.35 -2.84
CA GLY A 36 -1.11 3.54 -2.21
C GLY A 36 -2.01 2.32 -2.31
N GLU A 37 -3.17 2.45 -1.69
CA GLU A 37 -4.18 1.41 -1.60
C GLU A 37 -5.57 2.00 -1.35
N ILE A 38 -6.60 1.22 -1.67
CA ILE A 38 -8.00 1.52 -1.34
C ILE A 38 -8.54 0.36 -0.52
N THR A 39 -9.08 0.67 0.65
CA THR A 39 -9.78 -0.28 1.52
C THR A 39 -11.21 0.17 1.75
N PHE A 40 -12.07 -0.75 2.16
CA PHE A 40 -13.46 -0.43 2.49
C PHE A 40 -13.91 -1.12 3.77
N ARG A 41 -14.84 -0.49 4.47
CA ARG A 41 -15.49 -1.01 5.67
C ARG A 41 -17.01 -0.96 5.51
N HIS A 42 -17.68 -2.08 5.69
CA HIS A 42 -19.14 -2.12 5.72
C HIS A 42 -19.67 -1.33 6.93
N LEU A 43 -20.63 -0.44 6.70
CA LEU A 43 -21.31 0.31 7.74
C LEU A 43 -22.70 -0.27 8.03
N ASN A 44 -23.57 -0.24 7.03
CA ASN A 44 -24.93 -0.81 7.10
C ASN A 44 -25.49 -0.99 5.69
N ASN A 45 -26.40 -1.95 5.49
CA ASN A 45 -27.07 -2.23 4.23
C ASN A 45 -26.09 -2.27 3.04
N LEU A 46 -26.21 -1.32 2.10
CA LEU A 46 -25.36 -1.17 0.92
C LEU A 46 -24.35 -0.02 1.07
N THR A 47 -24.16 0.48 2.30
CA THR A 47 -23.34 1.65 2.60
C THR A 47 -21.99 1.21 3.17
N TYR A 48 -20.93 1.75 2.59
CA TYR A 48 -19.54 1.45 2.91
C TYR A 48 -18.75 2.75 3.15
N GLU A 49 -17.84 2.70 4.09
CA GLU A 49 -16.78 3.69 4.23
C GLU A 49 -15.62 3.26 3.33
N ILE A 50 -15.18 4.16 2.46
CA ILE A 50 -14.05 3.95 1.54
C ILE A 50 -12.88 4.78 2.04
N THR A 51 -11.75 4.13 2.27
CA THR A 51 -10.50 4.77 2.66
C THR A 51 -9.48 4.65 1.55
N VAL A 52 -8.99 5.78 1.05
CA VAL A 52 -7.88 5.84 0.10
C VAL A 52 -6.66 6.33 0.86
N VAL A 53 -5.56 5.59 0.78
CA VAL A 53 -4.26 5.98 1.33
C VAL A 53 -3.28 6.14 0.18
N THR A 54 -2.63 7.30 0.08
CA THR A 54 -1.56 7.53 -0.89
C THR A 54 -0.30 7.99 -0.19
N TYR A 55 0.83 7.62 -0.75
CA TYR A 55 2.16 8.05 -0.31
C TYR A 55 2.78 8.89 -1.40
N THR A 56 3.07 10.13 -1.09
CA THR A 56 3.57 11.11 -2.05
C THR A 56 4.90 11.72 -1.59
N LYS A 57 5.61 12.33 -2.50
CA LYS A 57 6.79 13.12 -2.18
C LYS A 57 6.38 14.35 -1.37
N ASP A 58 7.14 14.70 -0.31
CA ASP A 58 6.93 15.93 0.46
C ASP A 58 7.35 17.18 -0.35
N GLN A 59 6.87 18.35 0.07
CA GLN A 59 7.19 19.67 -0.52
C GLN A 59 6.98 19.75 -2.03
N ASN A 60 5.95 19.07 -2.52
CA ASN A 60 5.60 19.13 -3.92
C ASN A 60 4.58 20.24 -4.20
N ALA A 61 4.80 21.02 -5.26
CA ALA A 61 3.86 22.04 -5.74
C ALA A 61 2.49 21.47 -6.15
N ALA A 62 2.42 20.16 -6.29
CA ALA A 62 1.23 19.41 -6.72
C ALA A 62 0.58 18.63 -5.56
N ASP A 63 0.40 19.27 -4.43
CA ASP A 63 -0.38 18.68 -3.33
C ASP A 63 -1.85 18.44 -3.76
N ARG A 64 -2.43 17.31 -3.33
CA ARG A 64 -3.82 16.91 -3.63
C ARG A 64 -4.72 17.05 -2.39
N PRO A 65 -5.29 18.22 -2.12
CA PRO A 65 -6.26 18.38 -1.04
C PRO A 65 -7.54 17.58 -1.29
N THR A 66 -7.81 17.26 -2.55
CA THR A 66 -8.95 16.43 -2.96
C THR A 66 -8.53 15.35 -3.94
N LEU A 67 -9.25 14.22 -3.95
CA LEU A 67 -9.01 13.10 -4.86
C LEU A 67 -10.32 12.66 -5.52
N PRO A 68 -10.37 12.46 -6.86
CA PRO A 68 -11.51 11.82 -7.50
C PRO A 68 -11.47 10.30 -7.24
N VAL A 69 -12.51 9.78 -6.63
CA VAL A 69 -12.74 8.35 -6.43
C VAL A 69 -13.82 7.90 -7.41
N SER A 70 -13.48 6.98 -8.30
CA SER A 70 -14.37 6.47 -9.34
C SER A 70 -14.96 5.13 -8.93
N TYR A 71 -16.22 4.92 -9.30
CA TYR A 71 -16.96 3.68 -9.15
C TYR A 71 -17.40 3.18 -10.52
N ASN A 72 -17.26 1.90 -10.80
CA ASN A 72 -17.52 1.34 -12.14
C ASN A 72 -19.00 1.14 -12.45
N TYR A 73 -19.86 2.08 -12.07
CA TYR A 73 -21.28 2.05 -12.40
C TYR A 73 -21.82 3.44 -12.74
N GLY A 74 -23.02 3.47 -13.35
CA GLY A 74 -23.65 4.70 -13.82
C GLY A 74 -23.23 5.09 -15.25
N ASN A 75 -23.98 5.99 -15.85
CA ASN A 75 -23.67 6.60 -17.15
C ASN A 75 -24.07 8.09 -17.10
N PRO A 76 -23.10 9.02 -16.95
CA PRO A 76 -21.65 8.78 -16.86
C PRO A 76 -21.23 7.99 -15.60
N VAL A 77 -20.00 7.45 -15.61
CA VAL A 77 -19.44 6.73 -14.45
C VAL A 77 -19.48 7.61 -13.21
N ARG A 78 -19.94 7.04 -12.10
CA ARG A 78 -20.01 7.74 -10.82
C ARG A 78 -18.60 8.06 -10.30
N VAL A 79 -18.38 9.35 -9.98
CA VAL A 79 -17.14 9.85 -9.39
C VAL A 79 -17.48 10.77 -8.23
N ASP A 80 -16.85 10.54 -7.07
CA ASP A 80 -16.97 11.41 -5.91
C ASP A 80 -15.64 12.15 -5.70
N THR A 81 -15.70 13.46 -5.45
CA THR A 81 -14.52 14.24 -5.06
C THR A 81 -14.36 14.19 -3.55
N VAL A 82 -13.30 13.56 -3.08
CA VAL A 82 -13.07 13.27 -1.66
C VAL A 82 -11.99 14.18 -1.10
N ASN A 83 -12.31 14.90 -0.02
CA ASN A 83 -11.35 15.75 0.67
C ASN A 83 -10.35 14.91 1.47
N ARG A 84 -9.07 15.36 1.48
CA ARG A 84 -8.04 14.77 2.33
C ARG A 84 -8.37 15.03 3.79
N GLN A 85 -8.41 13.95 4.58
CA GLN A 85 -8.67 14.01 6.00
C GLN A 85 -7.40 14.22 6.82
N SER A 86 -6.28 13.61 6.40
CA SER A 86 -4.99 13.79 7.07
C SER A 86 -3.82 13.78 6.10
N ARG A 87 -2.77 14.52 6.47
CA ARG A 87 -1.47 14.57 5.82
C ARG A 87 -0.39 14.45 6.88
N THR A 88 0.40 13.39 6.83
CA THR A 88 1.40 13.09 7.86
C THR A 88 2.75 12.81 7.21
N PHE A 89 3.77 13.53 7.61
CA PHE A 89 5.15 13.25 7.21
C PHE A 89 5.63 11.97 7.90
N VAL A 90 6.16 11.01 7.11
CA VAL A 90 6.60 9.70 7.60
C VAL A 90 8.11 9.47 7.46
N GLY A 91 8.85 10.51 7.07
CA GLY A 91 10.30 10.48 6.86
C GLY A 91 10.68 10.28 5.40
N ASN A 92 11.98 10.43 5.08
CA ASN A 92 12.56 10.17 3.75
C ASN A 92 11.83 10.89 2.60
N ASP A 93 11.46 12.16 2.80
CA ASP A 93 10.71 12.95 1.80
C ASP A 93 9.36 12.31 1.39
N ILE A 94 8.72 11.62 2.33
CA ILE A 94 7.46 10.90 2.11
C ILE A 94 6.38 11.43 3.02
N VAL A 95 5.20 11.64 2.44
CA VAL A 95 3.97 12.03 3.13
C VAL A 95 2.89 10.99 2.89
N ARG A 96 2.25 10.57 3.95
CA ARG A 96 1.04 9.74 3.94
C ARG A 96 -0.18 10.65 3.89
N ASN A 97 -1.04 10.46 2.90
CA ASN A 97 -2.33 11.15 2.77
C ASN A 97 -3.46 10.14 2.94
N ILE A 98 -4.49 10.52 3.69
CA ILE A 98 -5.68 9.72 3.91
C ILE A 98 -6.91 10.51 3.45
N TYR A 99 -7.74 9.84 2.64
CA TYR A 99 -9.02 10.34 2.16
C TYR A 99 -10.09 9.34 2.56
N ILE A 100 -11.16 9.81 3.19
CA ILE A 100 -12.26 8.95 3.65
C ILE A 100 -13.57 9.51 3.12
N THR A 101 -14.39 8.64 2.56
CA THR A 101 -15.75 8.95 2.13
C THR A 101 -16.70 7.80 2.46
N THR A 102 -17.97 8.11 2.49
CA THR A 102 -19.04 7.11 2.62
C THR A 102 -19.79 7.02 1.31
N HIS A 103 -20.01 5.78 0.83
CA HIS A 103 -20.70 5.54 -0.43
C HIS A 103 -21.78 4.47 -0.27
N THR A 104 -22.98 4.72 -0.84
CA THR A 104 -24.07 3.75 -0.87
C THR A 104 -24.23 3.20 -2.27
N PHE A 105 -24.02 1.90 -2.44
CA PHE A 105 -24.14 1.21 -3.72
C PHE A 105 -25.60 0.95 -4.08
N PRO A 106 -25.94 0.88 -5.40
CA PRO A 106 -27.33 0.76 -5.84
C PRO A 106 -27.97 -0.60 -5.59
N GLY A 107 -27.17 -1.65 -5.36
CA GLY A 107 -27.67 -3.02 -5.16
C GLY A 107 -26.54 -4.05 -5.01
N PRO A 108 -26.90 -5.35 -4.94
CA PRO A 108 -25.93 -6.42 -5.05
C PRO A 108 -25.19 -6.39 -6.39
N GLY A 109 -23.89 -6.76 -6.38
CA GLY A 109 -23.04 -6.75 -7.56
C GLY A 109 -21.57 -6.65 -7.21
N THR A 110 -20.72 -6.65 -8.23
CA THR A 110 -19.26 -6.42 -8.07
C THR A 110 -18.92 -5.02 -8.57
N TYR A 111 -18.32 -4.23 -7.71
CA TYR A 111 -17.96 -2.85 -7.94
C TYR A 111 -16.45 -2.69 -7.90
N THR A 112 -15.90 -1.96 -8.88
CA THR A 112 -14.51 -1.52 -8.85
C THR A 112 -14.46 -0.09 -8.36
N ILE A 113 -13.75 0.15 -7.27
CA ILE A 113 -13.49 1.46 -6.70
C ILE A 113 -12.06 1.80 -7.08
N SER A 114 -11.82 2.92 -7.75
CA SER A 114 -10.50 3.24 -8.27
C SER A 114 -10.14 4.71 -8.13
N VAL A 115 -8.85 4.97 -8.08
CA VAL A 115 -8.25 6.31 -8.12
C VAL A 115 -7.20 6.32 -9.23
N THR A 116 -7.31 7.32 -10.10
CA THR A 116 -6.29 7.65 -11.10
C THR A 116 -5.72 9.02 -10.79
N ASP A 117 -4.41 9.13 -10.67
CA ASP A 117 -3.70 10.39 -10.55
C ASP A 117 -2.73 10.55 -11.75
N PRO A 118 -2.65 11.72 -12.39
CA PRO A 118 -1.89 11.89 -13.63
C PRO A 118 -0.42 11.49 -13.55
N ASN A 119 0.20 11.63 -12.38
CA ASN A 119 1.65 11.51 -12.29
C ASN A 119 2.12 10.57 -11.18
N ARG A 120 3.00 9.65 -11.54
CA ARG A 120 3.87 8.90 -10.63
C ARG A 120 5.09 9.72 -10.24
N VAL A 121 5.80 9.30 -9.19
CA VAL A 121 7.14 9.81 -8.91
C VAL A 121 8.06 9.52 -10.10
N GLY A 122 8.92 10.49 -10.43
CA GLY A 122 9.91 10.34 -11.50
C GLY A 122 11.11 9.50 -11.06
N GLY A 123 11.81 8.91 -12.04
CA GLY A 123 13.06 8.19 -11.79
C GLY A 123 12.90 6.74 -11.35
N VAL A 124 11.68 6.18 -11.42
CA VAL A 124 11.43 4.76 -11.15
C VAL A 124 12.12 3.90 -12.21
N ARG A 125 13.05 3.06 -11.79
CA ARG A 125 13.94 2.33 -12.71
C ARG A 125 13.21 1.33 -13.60
N ASN A 126 12.29 0.59 -13.01
CA ASN A 126 11.52 -0.43 -13.75
C ASN A 126 10.27 0.12 -14.43
N ILE A 127 10.11 1.45 -14.45
CA ILE A 127 9.06 2.17 -15.18
C ILE A 127 9.71 3.38 -15.86
N PRO A 128 10.43 3.19 -16.98
CA PRO A 128 11.01 4.30 -17.74
C PRO A 128 9.99 5.41 -18.02
N SER A 129 10.41 6.66 -17.85
CA SER A 129 9.53 7.86 -17.98
C SER A 129 8.35 7.89 -17.01
N SER A 130 8.48 7.30 -15.83
CA SER A 130 7.41 7.17 -14.83
C SER A 130 6.71 8.47 -14.49
N ILE A 131 7.39 9.61 -14.53
CA ILE A 131 6.82 10.95 -14.28
C ILE A 131 5.70 11.33 -15.27
N ASN A 132 5.69 10.74 -16.45
CA ASN A 132 4.70 10.99 -17.50
C ASN A 132 3.61 9.91 -17.54
N LEU A 133 3.60 9.00 -16.58
CA LEU A 133 2.67 7.88 -16.52
C LEU A 133 1.73 8.04 -15.31
N PRO A 134 0.44 7.73 -15.48
CA PRO A 134 -0.50 7.84 -14.38
C PRO A 134 -0.23 6.81 -13.29
N PHE A 135 -0.54 7.22 -12.06
CA PHE A 135 -0.65 6.35 -10.91
C PHE A 135 -2.09 5.82 -10.85
N TYR A 136 -2.24 4.54 -10.55
CA TYR A 136 -3.55 3.89 -10.46
C TYR A 136 -3.57 2.85 -9.34
N ILE A 137 -4.62 2.89 -8.55
CA ILE A 137 -4.94 1.89 -7.54
C ILE A 137 -6.43 1.53 -7.62
N GLU A 138 -6.78 0.30 -7.31
CA GLU A 138 -8.17 -0.14 -7.29
C GLU A 138 -8.45 -1.16 -6.19
N THR A 139 -9.70 -1.22 -5.79
CA THR A 139 -10.25 -2.34 -5.03
C THR A 139 -11.58 -2.79 -5.65
N LYS A 140 -11.81 -4.11 -5.62
CA LYS A 140 -13.08 -4.71 -6.03
C LYS A 140 -13.83 -5.14 -4.78
N LEU A 141 -15.07 -4.70 -4.68
CA LEU A 141 -16.03 -5.07 -3.65
C LEU A 141 -17.14 -5.90 -4.28
N THR A 142 -17.40 -7.10 -3.77
CA THR A 142 -18.56 -7.90 -4.16
C THR A 142 -19.62 -7.83 -3.06
N ILE A 143 -20.74 -7.21 -3.36
CA ILE A 143 -21.92 -7.17 -2.49
C ILE A 143 -22.82 -8.34 -2.87
N ASN A 144 -22.80 -9.37 -2.03
CA ASN A 144 -23.61 -10.59 -2.25
C ASN A 144 -24.39 -10.93 -0.98
N PRO A 145 -25.75 -10.84 -1.01
CA PRO A 145 -26.58 -11.10 0.15
C PRO A 145 -26.41 -12.52 0.75
N PHE A 146 -25.99 -13.50 -0.06
CA PHE A 146 -25.80 -14.89 0.40
C PHE A 146 -24.46 -15.09 1.13
N LEU A 147 -23.49 -14.18 0.94
CA LEU A 147 -22.19 -14.23 1.60
C LEU A 147 -22.14 -13.31 2.83
N GLY A 148 -23.17 -12.47 3.00
CA GLY A 148 -23.24 -11.49 4.09
C GLY A 148 -22.38 -10.23 3.84
N PRO A 149 -22.34 -9.32 4.82
CA PRO A 149 -21.55 -8.10 4.73
C PRO A 149 -20.05 -8.40 4.74
N ASN A 150 -19.28 -7.55 4.10
CA ASN A 150 -17.84 -7.69 3.98
C ASN A 150 -17.12 -6.35 4.19
N SER A 151 -16.01 -6.37 4.91
CA SER A 151 -15.04 -5.28 4.99
C SER A 151 -13.70 -5.81 4.49
N SER A 152 -13.02 -5.06 3.63
CA SER A 152 -11.74 -5.50 3.06
C SER A 152 -10.67 -5.71 4.12
N PRO A 153 -9.61 -6.46 3.82
CA PRO A 153 -8.43 -6.55 4.67
C PRO A 153 -7.86 -5.16 5.00
N THR A 154 -7.37 -5.00 6.22
CA THR A 154 -6.54 -3.87 6.64
C THR A 154 -5.09 -4.17 6.29
N LEU A 155 -4.36 -3.16 5.76
CA LEU A 155 -2.95 -3.26 5.42
C LEU A 155 -2.16 -2.44 6.42
N ASN A 156 -1.46 -3.11 7.33
CA ASN A 156 -0.90 -2.48 8.53
C ASN A 156 0.50 -1.91 8.31
N PHE A 157 1.21 -2.34 7.26
CA PHE A 157 2.53 -1.84 6.94
C PHE A 157 2.51 -1.00 5.67
N PRO A 158 3.23 0.16 5.66
CA PRO A 158 3.21 1.09 4.52
C PRO A 158 3.66 0.45 3.21
N PRO A 159 3.15 0.90 2.04
CA PRO A 159 3.61 0.46 0.72
C PRO A 159 4.93 1.14 0.29
N ILE A 160 5.79 1.44 1.21
CA ILE A 160 7.10 2.07 1.01
C ILE A 160 8.11 1.38 1.90
N ASP A 161 9.17 0.84 1.30
CA ASP A 161 10.21 0.15 2.05
C ASP A 161 11.60 0.36 1.44
N PHE A 162 12.66 0.06 2.20
CA PHE A 162 14.04 0.30 1.85
C PHE A 162 14.85 -0.98 1.93
N GLY A 163 15.75 -1.16 0.96
CA GLY A 163 16.68 -2.29 0.91
C GLY A 163 18.08 -1.87 0.47
N CYS A 164 19.03 -2.79 0.55
CA CYS A 164 20.39 -2.60 0.07
C CYS A 164 20.71 -3.50 -1.12
N VAL A 165 21.55 -3.03 -2.03
CA VAL A 165 22.08 -3.85 -3.12
C VAL A 165 22.76 -5.13 -2.59
N ARG A 166 22.56 -6.24 -3.30
CA ARG A 166 23.12 -7.56 -3.00
C ARG A 166 22.72 -8.13 -1.64
N ARG A 167 21.59 -7.69 -1.07
CA ARG A 167 21.00 -8.26 0.14
C ARG A 167 19.60 -8.75 -0.14
N LEU A 168 19.20 -9.76 0.58
CA LEU A 168 17.79 -10.19 0.56
C LEU A 168 16.91 -9.02 1.00
N PHE A 169 15.90 -8.74 0.20
CA PHE A 169 14.85 -7.77 0.51
C PHE A 169 13.52 -8.51 0.67
N VAL A 170 12.82 -8.23 1.75
CA VAL A 170 11.48 -8.73 2.02
C VAL A 170 10.58 -7.56 2.37
N HIS A 171 9.35 -7.56 1.84
CA HIS A 171 8.29 -6.63 2.19
C HIS A 171 6.99 -7.40 2.39
N ASN A 172 6.27 -7.09 3.47
CA ASN A 172 4.97 -7.68 3.76
C ASN A 172 3.92 -6.58 4.00
N PRO A 173 2.71 -6.66 3.44
CA PRO A 173 1.66 -5.67 3.67
C PRO A 173 1.10 -5.69 5.10
N GLY A 174 1.34 -6.73 5.88
CA GLY A 174 0.71 -6.94 7.19
C GLY A 174 -0.81 -6.99 7.07
N ALA A 175 -1.31 -7.73 6.07
CA ALA A 175 -2.72 -7.80 5.77
C ALA A 175 -3.47 -8.64 6.81
N VAL A 176 -4.53 -8.07 7.38
CA VAL A 176 -5.40 -8.73 8.36
C VAL A 176 -6.85 -8.51 7.95
N ASP A 177 -7.60 -9.60 7.79
CA ASP A 177 -9.00 -9.51 7.47
C ASP A 177 -9.86 -9.35 8.73
N PRO A 178 -10.72 -8.28 8.81
CA PRO A 178 -11.52 -8.00 9.99
C PRO A 178 -12.75 -8.90 10.15
N ASP A 179 -13.12 -9.63 9.12
CA ASP A 179 -14.27 -10.56 9.12
C ASP A 179 -13.81 -12.02 9.24
N GLY A 180 -12.48 -12.28 9.18
CA GLY A 180 -11.85 -13.58 9.36
C GLY A 180 -11.73 -14.40 8.08
N ASP A 181 -11.84 -13.75 6.92
CA ASP A 181 -11.72 -14.39 5.62
C ASP A 181 -10.28 -14.77 5.27
N SER A 182 -10.12 -15.75 4.37
CA SER A 182 -8.81 -16.20 3.92
C SER A 182 -8.24 -15.23 2.88
N LEU A 183 -6.92 -14.98 2.96
CA LEU A 183 -6.22 -14.10 2.04
C LEU A 183 -5.28 -14.88 1.13
N SER A 184 -5.14 -14.42 -0.11
CA SER A 184 -4.08 -14.86 -1.03
C SER A 184 -3.46 -13.68 -1.75
N PHE A 185 -2.18 -13.83 -2.14
CA PHE A 185 -1.36 -12.75 -2.63
C PHE A 185 -0.71 -13.12 -3.97
N GLU A 186 -0.59 -12.13 -4.85
CA GLU A 186 0.07 -12.29 -6.15
C GLU A 186 0.81 -11.00 -6.50
N ILE A 187 1.95 -11.11 -7.18
CA ILE A 187 2.58 -9.93 -7.78
C ILE A 187 1.93 -9.62 -9.11
N THR A 188 1.80 -8.33 -9.42
CA THR A 188 1.33 -7.84 -10.73
C THR A 188 2.16 -6.62 -11.15
N PRO A 189 2.26 -6.33 -12.46
CA PRO A 189 2.81 -5.06 -12.90
C PRO A 189 2.04 -3.86 -12.34
N SER A 190 2.75 -2.76 -12.09
CA SER A 190 2.10 -1.48 -11.76
C SER A 190 1.17 -1.05 -12.88
N ARG A 191 0.05 -0.44 -12.50
CA ARG A 191 -1.02 -0.06 -13.43
C ARG A 191 -1.10 1.43 -13.64
N GLY A 192 -1.66 1.81 -14.78
CA GLY A 192 -1.94 3.16 -15.18
C GLY A 192 -3.43 3.38 -15.42
N GLU A 193 -3.75 4.32 -16.29
CA GLU A 193 -5.12 4.72 -16.58
C GLU A 193 -6.01 3.52 -16.94
N PHE A 194 -7.22 3.52 -16.40
CA PHE A 194 -8.22 2.44 -16.56
C PHE A 194 -7.73 1.05 -16.11
N GLY A 195 -6.74 0.99 -15.21
CA GLY A 195 -6.20 -0.27 -14.71
C GLY A 195 -5.32 -1.05 -15.72
N GLN A 196 -4.94 -0.42 -16.83
CA GLN A 196 -4.06 -1.04 -17.82
C GLN A 196 -2.64 -1.18 -17.27
N VAL A 197 -1.97 -2.27 -17.62
CA VAL A 197 -0.55 -2.44 -17.32
C VAL A 197 0.25 -1.31 -17.99
N LEU A 198 1.20 -0.74 -17.26
CA LEU A 198 2.05 0.31 -17.80
C LEU A 198 2.94 -0.27 -18.91
N PRO A 199 2.96 0.34 -20.10
CA PRO A 199 3.64 -0.24 -21.29
C PRO A 199 5.16 -0.33 -21.13
N THR A 200 5.75 0.49 -20.25
CA THR A 200 7.19 0.53 -20.01
C THR A 200 7.61 -0.28 -18.78
N PHE A 201 6.65 -0.89 -18.06
CA PHE A 201 6.95 -1.69 -16.87
C PHE A 201 7.73 -2.95 -17.22
N TYR A 202 8.74 -3.27 -16.41
CA TYR A 202 9.43 -4.56 -16.45
C TYR A 202 9.79 -5.04 -15.03
N TYR A 203 9.91 -6.35 -14.86
CA TYR A 203 10.44 -6.93 -13.62
C TYR A 203 11.97 -6.93 -13.67
N PRO A 204 12.66 -6.27 -12.72
CA PRO A 204 14.11 -6.37 -12.64
C PRO A 204 14.51 -7.78 -12.18
N ASN A 205 15.52 -8.37 -12.81
CA ASN A 205 16.07 -9.69 -12.46
C ASN A 205 15.01 -10.79 -12.29
N VAL A 206 14.32 -11.12 -13.38
CA VAL A 206 13.16 -12.03 -13.41
C VAL A 206 13.48 -13.46 -12.96
N PRO A 207 12.47 -14.23 -12.49
CA PRO A 207 12.50 -15.39 -11.61
C PRO A 207 13.72 -16.33 -11.76
N PRO A 208 14.20 -16.94 -10.65
CA PRO A 208 13.50 -17.12 -9.36
C PRO A 208 13.77 -16.03 -8.32
N VAL A 209 14.27 -14.87 -8.70
CA VAL A 209 14.88 -13.86 -7.83
C VAL A 209 13.86 -12.90 -7.20
N LEU A 210 12.64 -12.78 -7.80
CA LEU A 210 11.60 -11.87 -7.35
C LEU A 210 10.23 -12.55 -7.45
N TYR A 211 9.51 -12.68 -6.31
CA TYR A 211 8.17 -13.26 -6.26
C TYR A 211 7.41 -12.79 -5.03
N VAL A 212 6.11 -13.10 -4.98
CA VAL A 212 5.25 -12.96 -3.78
C VAL A 212 4.86 -14.36 -3.32
N ASP A 213 5.05 -14.65 -2.04
CA ASP A 213 4.46 -15.83 -1.44
C ASP A 213 2.93 -15.69 -1.40
N GLY A 214 2.23 -16.61 -2.06
CA GLY A 214 0.78 -16.56 -2.22
C GLY A 214 -0.01 -16.74 -0.93
N ILE A 215 0.65 -17.15 0.14
CA ILE A 215 0.04 -17.47 1.42
C ILE A 215 0.39 -16.43 2.49
N THR A 216 1.68 -16.07 2.62
CA THR A 216 2.15 -15.12 3.64
C THR A 216 2.04 -13.67 3.20
N GLY A 217 2.06 -13.42 1.89
CA GLY A 217 2.09 -12.08 1.32
C GLY A 217 3.48 -11.46 1.31
N ASP A 218 4.52 -12.23 1.60
CA ASP A 218 5.89 -11.74 1.52
C ASP A 218 6.29 -11.51 0.07
N PHE A 219 6.59 -10.27 -0.27
CA PHE A 219 7.30 -9.93 -1.49
C PHE A 219 8.79 -10.14 -1.22
N ILE A 220 9.37 -11.06 -1.94
CA ILE A 220 10.77 -11.46 -1.79
C ILE A 220 11.54 -11.07 -3.04
N TRP A 221 12.57 -10.25 -2.84
CA TRP A 221 13.52 -9.91 -3.90
C TRP A 221 14.94 -10.28 -3.46
N ASN A 222 15.38 -11.42 -3.96
CA ASN A 222 16.70 -11.91 -3.60
C ASN A 222 17.78 -11.13 -4.36
N THR A 223 18.66 -10.48 -3.62
CA THR A 223 19.86 -9.79 -4.11
C THR A 223 19.62 -8.78 -5.25
N PRO A 224 18.81 -7.71 -5.05
CA PRO A 224 18.74 -6.62 -6.01
C PRO A 224 20.15 -6.08 -6.31
N ASP A 225 20.53 -5.95 -7.58
CA ASP A 225 21.90 -5.64 -7.99
C ASP A 225 22.16 -4.16 -8.23
N THR A 226 21.11 -3.37 -8.41
CA THR A 226 21.22 -1.97 -8.83
C THR A 226 20.43 -1.05 -7.90
N ALA A 227 21.07 0.00 -7.40
CA ALA A 227 20.44 1.02 -6.58
C ALA A 227 19.44 1.86 -7.38
N GLY A 228 18.35 2.27 -6.74
CA GLY A 228 17.30 3.12 -7.31
C GLY A 228 15.93 2.83 -6.73
N ASP A 229 14.94 3.59 -7.18
CA ASP A 229 13.54 3.40 -6.85
C ASP A 229 12.88 2.42 -7.83
N TYR A 230 12.11 1.51 -7.32
CA TYR A 230 11.35 0.50 -8.08
C TYR A 230 9.91 0.49 -7.60
N ASN A 231 8.96 0.36 -8.53
CA ASN A 231 7.56 0.19 -8.20
C ASN A 231 7.04 -1.17 -8.65
N PHE A 232 6.19 -1.73 -7.83
CA PHE A 232 5.48 -2.97 -8.07
C PHE A 232 4.03 -2.82 -7.65
N ALA A 233 3.20 -3.79 -8.02
CA ALA A 233 1.87 -3.90 -7.45
C ALA A 233 1.63 -5.31 -6.92
N MET A 234 0.84 -5.38 -5.85
CA MET A 234 0.42 -6.63 -5.22
C MET A 234 -1.09 -6.74 -5.31
N VAL A 235 -1.58 -7.89 -5.74
CA VAL A 235 -2.99 -8.27 -5.69
C VAL A 235 -3.21 -9.02 -4.39
N ILE A 236 -4.14 -8.54 -3.57
CA ILE A 236 -4.58 -9.17 -2.34
C ILE A 236 -6.03 -9.59 -2.54
N LYS A 237 -6.29 -10.90 -2.57
CA LYS A 237 -7.62 -11.47 -2.76
C LYS A 237 -8.16 -12.00 -1.45
N GLU A 238 -9.40 -11.76 -1.21
CA GLU A 238 -10.15 -12.19 -0.04
C GLU A 238 -11.17 -13.27 -0.43
N TRP A 239 -11.21 -14.33 0.36
CA TRP A 239 -11.99 -15.53 0.04
C TRP A 239 -12.88 -15.94 1.19
N ARG A 240 -14.19 -16.04 0.92
CA ARG A 240 -15.21 -16.54 1.84
C ARG A 240 -15.91 -17.75 1.21
N ASN A 241 -15.86 -18.90 1.87
CA ASN A 241 -16.46 -20.15 1.37
C ASN A 241 -16.00 -20.52 -0.05
N GLY A 242 -14.75 -20.22 -0.41
CA GLY A 242 -14.18 -20.48 -1.73
C GLY A 242 -14.54 -19.44 -2.82
N ALA A 243 -15.39 -18.47 -2.50
CA ALA A 243 -15.70 -17.35 -3.41
C ALA A 243 -14.77 -16.16 -3.16
N ASN A 244 -14.26 -15.55 -4.23
CA ASN A 244 -13.55 -14.28 -4.13
C ASN A 244 -14.55 -13.15 -3.92
N ILE A 245 -14.48 -12.45 -2.78
CA ILE A 245 -15.43 -11.41 -2.38
C ILE A 245 -14.82 -10.01 -2.38
N SER A 246 -13.50 -9.92 -2.38
CA SER A 246 -12.77 -8.65 -2.50
C SER A 246 -11.42 -8.88 -3.17
N THR A 247 -10.93 -7.83 -3.82
CA THR A 247 -9.59 -7.82 -4.41
C THR A 247 -9.02 -6.42 -4.32
N ILE A 248 -7.90 -6.25 -3.63
CA ILE A 248 -7.16 -4.99 -3.56
C ILE A 248 -5.97 -5.06 -4.52
N ILE A 249 -5.75 -4.03 -5.32
CA ILE A 249 -4.49 -3.79 -6.03
C ILE A 249 -3.77 -2.67 -5.32
N ARG A 250 -2.72 -3.04 -4.60
CA ARG A 250 -1.83 -2.14 -3.86
C ARG A 250 -0.61 -1.84 -4.71
N ASP A 251 -0.36 -0.56 -4.99
CA ASP A 251 0.89 -0.11 -5.64
C ASP A 251 1.90 0.25 -4.54
N PHE A 252 3.14 -0.24 -4.65
CA PHE A 252 4.16 -0.02 -3.63
C PHE A 252 5.54 0.27 -4.24
N GLN A 253 6.32 1.07 -3.52
CA GLN A 253 7.66 1.46 -3.92
C GLN A 253 8.71 0.84 -3.01
N VAL A 254 9.77 0.34 -3.62
CA VAL A 254 10.97 -0.15 -2.95
C VAL A 254 12.15 0.72 -3.37
N THR A 255 12.86 1.27 -2.40
CA THR A 255 14.10 2.01 -2.63
C THR A 255 15.29 1.13 -2.28
N ILE A 256 16.07 0.75 -3.29
CA ILE A 256 17.31 -0.01 -3.11
C ILE A 256 18.49 0.96 -3.08
N ALA A 257 19.24 0.95 -1.99
CA ALA A 257 20.38 1.83 -1.78
C ALA A 257 21.72 1.06 -1.84
N ALA A 258 22.79 1.74 -2.21
CA ALA A 258 24.14 1.25 -1.95
C ALA A 258 24.48 1.56 -0.49
N CYS A 259 24.36 0.59 0.40
CA CYS A 259 24.48 0.77 1.84
C CYS A 259 25.27 -0.36 2.50
N SER A 260 25.86 -0.08 3.66
CA SER A 260 26.51 -1.06 4.53
C SER A 260 25.59 -1.57 5.62
N ASN A 261 24.48 -0.87 5.91
CA ASN A 261 23.50 -1.26 6.90
C ASN A 261 22.95 -2.67 6.65
N ARG A 262 22.63 -3.40 7.71
CA ARG A 262 22.03 -4.73 7.68
C ARG A 262 20.66 -4.68 8.34
N PRO A 263 19.64 -5.33 7.75
CA PRO A 263 18.36 -5.42 8.42
C PRO A 263 18.47 -6.21 9.72
N PRO A 264 17.63 -5.91 10.71
CA PRO A 264 17.51 -6.74 11.90
C PRO A 264 17.17 -8.19 11.55
N VAL A 265 17.53 -9.12 12.42
CA VAL A 265 17.16 -10.53 12.30
C VAL A 265 16.10 -10.83 13.35
N ILE A 266 14.91 -11.24 12.90
CA ILE A 266 13.81 -11.64 13.78
C ILE A 266 13.92 -13.13 14.07
N THR A 267 13.61 -13.50 15.30
CA THR A 267 13.48 -14.90 15.73
C THR A 267 12.08 -15.09 16.29
N VAL A 268 11.33 -16.02 15.66
CA VAL A 268 9.98 -16.43 16.08
C VAL A 268 9.99 -17.92 16.44
N PRO A 269 9.04 -18.40 17.25
CA PRO A 269 8.86 -19.83 17.46
C PRO A 269 8.36 -20.52 16.17
N ARG A 270 8.46 -21.83 16.12
CA ARG A 270 7.88 -22.61 15.02
C ARG A 270 6.36 -22.59 15.10
N ASP A 271 5.72 -22.76 13.94
CA ASP A 271 4.28 -22.97 13.86
C ASP A 271 3.84 -24.08 14.81
N THR A 272 2.76 -23.84 15.51
CA THR A 272 2.27 -24.73 16.53
C THR A 272 0.74 -24.88 16.50
N CYS A 273 0.29 -26.03 16.95
CA CYS A 273 -1.14 -26.31 17.18
C CYS A 273 -1.38 -26.44 18.68
N ILE A 274 -2.44 -25.80 19.17
CA ILE A 274 -2.82 -25.86 20.58
C ILE A 274 -4.28 -26.26 20.72
N LEU A 275 -4.63 -26.82 21.88
CA LEU A 275 -6.03 -27.11 22.20
C LEU A 275 -6.77 -25.81 22.54
N ALA A 276 -8.01 -25.69 22.07
CA ALA A 276 -8.88 -24.58 22.50
C ALA A 276 -9.05 -24.61 24.03
N GLY A 277 -9.02 -23.43 24.65
CA GLY A 277 -8.99 -23.27 26.10
C GLY A 277 -7.59 -23.19 26.71
N SER A 278 -6.53 -23.42 25.92
CA SER A 278 -5.14 -23.30 26.37
C SER A 278 -4.61 -21.86 26.21
N ILE A 279 -3.53 -21.55 26.94
CA ILE A 279 -2.76 -20.32 26.76
C ILE A 279 -1.58 -20.64 25.81
N LEU A 280 -1.47 -19.89 24.72
CA LEU A 280 -0.28 -19.84 23.89
C LEU A 280 0.59 -18.68 24.37
N GLN A 281 1.84 -19.00 24.72
CA GLN A 281 2.85 -17.98 25.02
C GLN A 281 4.08 -18.22 24.14
N ALA A 282 4.54 -17.15 23.48
CA ALA A 282 5.65 -17.21 22.55
C ALA A 282 6.54 -15.98 22.72
N SER A 283 7.85 -16.17 22.71
CA SER A 283 8.83 -15.08 22.73
C SER A 283 9.24 -14.75 21.31
N ILE A 284 9.14 -13.47 20.94
CA ILE A 284 9.59 -12.92 19.69
C ILE A 284 10.74 -11.95 19.98
N SER A 285 11.85 -12.10 19.27
CA SER A 285 13.01 -11.24 19.46
C SER A 285 13.58 -10.76 18.13
N ALA A 286 14.28 -9.64 18.14
CA ALA A 286 15.02 -9.13 17.01
C ALA A 286 16.39 -8.63 17.46
N ILE A 287 17.41 -8.84 16.63
CA ILE A 287 18.79 -8.43 16.88
C ILE A 287 19.29 -7.67 15.66
N ASP A 288 19.94 -6.53 15.90
CA ASP A 288 20.63 -5.76 14.89
C ASP A 288 22.14 -5.85 15.07
N SER A 289 22.83 -6.38 14.05
CA SER A 289 24.29 -6.59 14.11
C SER A 289 25.10 -5.28 14.02
N ASP A 290 24.49 -4.21 13.58
CA ASP A 290 25.09 -2.88 13.49
C ASP A 290 24.78 -2.04 14.75
N ASN A 291 24.09 -2.64 15.72
CA ASN A 291 23.72 -2.05 17.01
C ASN A 291 22.81 -0.81 16.90
N HIS A 292 21.94 -0.81 15.89
CA HIS A 292 20.93 0.24 15.76
C HIS A 292 19.78 0.04 16.75
N VAL A 293 18.96 1.09 16.92
CA VAL A 293 17.70 0.97 17.66
C VAL A 293 16.69 0.25 16.78
N ILE A 294 16.09 -0.81 17.31
CA ILE A 294 15.10 -1.64 16.63
C ILE A 294 13.71 -1.28 17.18
N ASN A 295 12.74 -1.12 16.29
CA ASN A 295 11.31 -1.08 16.60
C ASN A 295 10.66 -2.39 16.16
N LEU A 296 10.24 -3.22 17.12
CA LEU A 296 9.58 -4.50 16.91
C LEU A 296 8.07 -4.35 17.04
N GLN A 297 7.35 -4.77 16.01
CA GLN A 297 5.89 -4.69 15.92
C GLN A 297 5.30 -6.04 15.52
N GLY A 298 4.07 -6.32 15.94
CA GLY A 298 3.32 -7.51 15.54
C GLY A 298 1.92 -7.16 15.07
N VAL A 299 1.47 -7.81 14.00
CA VAL A 299 0.10 -7.72 13.48
C VAL A 299 -0.42 -9.11 13.14
N GLY A 300 -1.73 -9.29 13.19
CA GLY A 300 -2.35 -10.58 12.86
C GLY A 300 -3.74 -10.73 13.43
N ALA A 301 -4.50 -11.68 12.90
CA ALA A 301 -5.87 -11.92 13.31
C ALA A 301 -6.05 -12.18 14.82
N PRO A 302 -5.13 -12.87 15.54
CA PRO A 302 -5.25 -13.02 16.98
C PRO A 302 -5.23 -11.70 17.77
N LEU A 303 -4.52 -10.67 17.28
CA LEU A 303 -4.45 -9.36 17.94
C LEU A 303 -5.67 -8.49 17.65
N ALA A 304 -6.39 -8.77 16.56
CA ALA A 304 -7.59 -8.07 16.14
C ALA A 304 -8.64 -9.12 15.72
N PRO A 305 -9.31 -9.77 16.68
CA PRO A 305 -10.26 -10.83 16.39
C PRO A 305 -11.38 -10.32 15.49
N PRO A 306 -11.92 -11.20 14.64
CA PRO A 306 -13.00 -10.85 13.72
C PRO A 306 -14.21 -10.25 14.45
N ARG A 307 -14.89 -9.32 13.77
CA ARG A 307 -16.07 -8.64 14.31
C ARG A 307 -17.19 -9.62 14.62
N GLY A 308 -17.85 -9.38 15.75
CA GLY A 308 -19.01 -10.18 16.16
C GLY A 308 -18.67 -11.53 16.79
N ILE A 309 -17.39 -11.89 16.90
CA ILE A 309 -16.97 -13.10 17.63
C ILE A 309 -16.75 -12.72 19.09
N ILE A 310 -17.53 -13.36 19.98
CA ILE A 310 -17.34 -13.24 21.44
C ILE A 310 -16.23 -14.20 21.82
N THR A 311 -15.06 -13.66 22.14
CA THR A 311 -13.89 -14.41 22.60
C THR A 311 -13.50 -13.98 24.01
N ASN A 312 -12.57 -14.70 24.64
CA ASN A 312 -11.93 -14.28 25.89
C ASN A 312 -11.04 -13.01 25.74
N GLY A 313 -11.12 -12.36 24.61
CA GLY A 313 -10.35 -11.18 24.25
C GLY A 313 -9.29 -11.48 23.20
N PRO A 314 -8.70 -10.41 22.62
CA PRO A 314 -7.61 -10.55 21.66
C PRO A 314 -6.34 -11.09 22.35
N ALA A 315 -5.45 -11.66 21.54
CA ALA A 315 -4.07 -11.90 21.95
C ALA A 315 -3.39 -10.57 22.33
N ILE A 316 -2.36 -10.66 23.13
CA ILE A 316 -1.57 -9.50 23.57
C ILE A 316 -0.17 -9.63 22.97
N PHE A 317 0.28 -8.59 22.29
CA PHE A 317 1.65 -8.38 21.88
C PHE A 317 1.96 -6.89 22.00
N ASN A 318 2.93 -6.55 22.85
CA ASN A 318 3.32 -5.15 23.04
C ASN A 318 4.49 -4.83 22.11
N ASN A 319 4.30 -3.87 21.20
CA ASN A 319 5.39 -3.34 20.40
C ASN A 319 6.50 -2.82 21.31
N GLN A 320 7.75 -3.10 20.96
CA GLN A 320 8.91 -2.79 21.77
C GLN A 320 10.00 -2.10 20.96
N THR A 321 10.79 -1.27 21.64
CA THR A 321 11.95 -0.62 21.05
C THR A 321 13.17 -0.87 21.93
N GLY A 322 14.30 -1.21 21.32
CA GLY A 322 15.55 -1.52 22.02
C GLY A 322 16.79 -1.30 21.19
N GLN A 323 17.92 -0.99 21.83
CA GLN A 323 19.22 -0.78 21.20
C GLN A 323 19.90 -2.13 20.94
N GLY A 324 20.22 -2.43 19.69
CA GLY A 324 20.94 -3.64 19.26
C GLY A 324 20.14 -4.94 19.41
N ALA A 325 19.25 -5.01 20.39
CA ALA A 325 18.38 -6.16 20.62
C ALA A 325 17.06 -5.73 21.27
N VAL A 326 15.99 -6.45 20.94
CA VAL A 326 14.65 -6.22 21.51
C VAL A 326 13.89 -7.55 21.57
N ALA A 327 13.04 -7.71 22.58
CA ALA A 327 12.16 -8.88 22.67
C ALA A 327 10.80 -8.48 23.23
N SER A 328 9.77 -9.22 22.83
CA SER A 328 8.41 -9.11 23.38
C SER A 328 7.77 -10.49 23.44
N THR A 329 6.75 -10.62 24.28
CA THR A 329 6.02 -11.86 24.45
C THR A 329 4.63 -11.73 23.83
N PHE A 330 4.30 -12.68 22.96
CA PHE A 330 2.94 -12.90 22.49
C PHE A 330 2.23 -13.83 23.47
N VAL A 331 1.03 -13.43 23.91
CA VAL A 331 0.19 -14.21 24.82
C VAL A 331 -1.22 -14.28 24.28
N TRP A 332 -1.78 -15.47 24.16
CA TRP A 332 -3.13 -15.67 23.65
C TRP A 332 -3.88 -16.72 24.47
N GLN A 333 -4.91 -16.30 25.18
CA GLN A 333 -5.87 -17.18 25.86
C GLN A 333 -6.91 -17.61 24.81
N THR A 334 -6.84 -18.84 24.37
CA THR A 334 -7.80 -19.37 23.39
C THR A 334 -9.06 -19.92 24.04
N ASP A 335 -10.12 -20.06 23.26
CA ASP A 335 -11.37 -20.72 23.61
C ASP A 335 -11.99 -21.43 22.39
N CYS A 336 -13.17 -22.05 22.54
CA CYS A 336 -13.82 -22.80 21.47
C CYS A 336 -14.21 -21.93 20.25
N SER A 337 -14.36 -20.62 20.40
CA SER A 337 -14.67 -19.72 19.28
C SER A 337 -13.49 -19.53 18.33
N HIS A 338 -12.28 -19.87 18.78
CA HIS A 338 -11.07 -19.81 17.95
C HIS A 338 -10.82 -21.06 17.10
N ILE A 339 -11.68 -22.08 17.20
CA ILE A 339 -11.56 -23.29 16.38
C ILE A 339 -11.93 -22.96 14.94
N ARG A 340 -10.96 -23.13 14.03
CA ARG A 340 -11.18 -22.96 12.59
C ARG A 340 -10.25 -23.87 11.78
N ARG A 341 -10.60 -24.05 10.49
CA ARG A 341 -9.82 -24.89 9.57
C ARG A 341 -8.50 -24.25 9.17
N ASP A 342 -8.53 -22.95 8.87
CA ASP A 342 -7.36 -22.22 8.40
C ASP A 342 -6.51 -21.75 9.58
N PRO A 343 -5.17 -21.81 9.49
CA PRO A 343 -4.29 -21.35 10.57
C PRO A 343 -4.44 -19.82 10.79
N TYR A 344 -4.27 -19.40 12.03
CA TYR A 344 -4.08 -18.01 12.36
C TYR A 344 -2.68 -17.57 11.95
N ARG A 345 -2.57 -16.38 11.40
CA ARG A 345 -1.30 -15.81 10.98
C ARG A 345 -0.95 -14.58 11.79
N MET A 346 0.33 -14.51 12.13
CA MET A 346 0.96 -13.34 12.70
C MET A 346 2.09 -12.91 11.77
N VAL A 347 2.29 -11.62 11.61
CA VAL A 347 3.44 -11.03 10.93
C VAL A 347 4.15 -10.13 11.92
N PHE A 348 5.42 -10.36 12.13
CA PHE A 348 6.28 -9.52 12.94
C PHE A 348 7.19 -8.69 12.05
N LYS A 349 7.30 -7.41 12.37
CA LYS A 349 8.14 -6.45 11.67
C LYS A 349 9.17 -5.90 12.64
N ALA A 350 10.45 -5.95 12.28
CA ALA A 350 11.52 -5.24 12.97
C ALA A 350 12.12 -4.20 12.02
N GLU A 351 12.14 -2.94 12.43
CA GLU A 351 12.70 -1.83 11.67
C GLU A 351 13.83 -1.19 12.47
N ASP A 352 15.02 -1.02 11.87
CA ASP A 352 16.14 -0.33 12.47
C ASP A 352 16.04 1.21 12.26
N ASN A 353 16.92 1.96 12.95
CA ASN A 353 17.08 3.40 12.74
C ASN A 353 18.36 3.74 11.96
N GLY A 354 18.91 2.78 11.21
CA GLY A 354 20.07 2.98 10.33
C GLY A 354 19.79 3.93 9.15
N ASN A 355 20.77 4.09 8.29
CA ASN A 355 20.62 4.91 7.09
C ASN A 355 21.06 4.12 5.83
N PRO A 356 20.12 3.70 4.96
CA PRO A 356 18.68 3.83 5.15
C PRO A 356 18.17 2.95 6.31
N ARG A 357 16.99 3.23 6.84
CA ARG A 357 16.29 2.33 7.75
C ARG A 357 15.95 1.05 7.00
N LEU A 358 16.27 -0.09 7.58
CA LEU A 358 15.97 -1.38 6.99
C LEU A 358 14.97 -2.16 7.84
N THR A 359 14.20 -2.97 7.16
CA THR A 359 13.11 -3.74 7.76
C THR A 359 13.32 -5.23 7.52
N ALA A 360 12.98 -6.04 8.52
CA ALA A 360 12.80 -7.48 8.42
C ALA A 360 11.36 -7.84 8.74
N TYR A 361 10.86 -8.91 8.13
CA TYR A 361 9.54 -9.50 8.37
C TYR A 361 9.67 -11.01 8.62
N GLU A 362 8.82 -11.51 9.53
CA GLU A 362 8.66 -12.93 9.85
C GLU A 362 7.19 -13.24 10.21
#